data_fde578796c33916065eacfbf3ba1f6f8
#
_entry.id   fde578796c33916065eacfbf3ba1f6f8
#
_cell.length_a   1.000
_cell.length_b   1.000
_cell.length_c   1.000
_cell.angle_alpha   90.00
_cell.angle_beta   90.00
_cell.angle_gamma   90.00
#
_symmetry.space_group_name_H-M   'P 1'
#
loop_
_entity.id
_entity.type
_entity.pdbx_description
1 polymer ?
#
loop_
_entity_poly.entity_id
_entity_poly.type
_entity_poly.pdbx_seq_one_letter_code
_entity_poly.pdbx_strand_id
1 'polypeptide(L)'
;MRGLIIAAVVALVFAGAITSVLLFLTGHSPVTAIQQMWDYGTQPNSIASILNNATTYYIAAVAVAIGFRMNLFNIGVDGQYRLAALLAAAFAGSVALPTGVRQIATIVVAMLVGAFWAGIVGVLKVTRGVSEVISSIMLNFVATGIIAYLLNPARLAVSTQGSNNLTTRTIPPSGRVGGLSLIPSSDTKLYGLILLAVAVGVGFYFLISRTRFGFDLRATGISSTAAQASGVNVKRMVLSTMLISGAVAGLIGMPNLLGDAHQYSLDFPAGLGFTGIAIALLGRNSPIGIIFAALLWAFLDQSSLILDINDIPKEIVQITQGVVVLSVVVAYEVVRRVALRRQQRLVGRALAAPPPPSSEVPAKEGIPA
;
A
#
# COMPACT_ATOMS: atom_id res chain seq x y z
N MET A 1 19.92 5.85 -11.53
CA MET A 1 19.51 6.62 -10.35
C MET A 1 19.18 8.08 -10.68
N ARG A 2 20.05 8.87 -11.30
CA ARG A 2 19.81 10.31 -11.59
C ARG A 2 18.50 10.60 -12.32
N GLY A 3 18.14 9.86 -13.36
CA GLY A 3 16.90 10.07 -14.11
C GLY A 3 15.62 9.83 -13.29
N LEU A 4 15.65 8.95 -12.29
CA LEU A 4 14.52 8.65 -11.41
C LEU A 4 14.28 9.78 -10.39
N ILE A 5 15.35 10.35 -9.86
CA ILE A 5 15.27 11.49 -8.95
C ILE A 5 14.71 12.70 -9.70
N ILE A 6 15.20 12.96 -10.91
CA ILE A 6 14.69 14.04 -11.77
C ILE A 6 13.19 13.86 -12.05
N ALA A 7 12.75 12.64 -12.38
CA ALA A 7 11.34 12.36 -12.63
C ALA A 7 10.46 12.64 -11.39
N ALA A 8 10.93 12.22 -10.19
CA ALA A 8 10.21 12.48 -8.95
C ALA A 8 10.12 13.98 -8.63
N VAL A 9 11.22 14.72 -8.79
CA VAL A 9 11.25 16.18 -8.57
C VAL A 9 10.33 16.90 -9.55
N VAL A 10 10.39 16.57 -10.84
CA VAL A 10 9.52 17.17 -11.87
C VAL A 10 8.04 16.90 -11.56
N ALA A 11 7.72 15.68 -11.12
CA ALA A 11 6.36 15.31 -10.76
C ALA A 11 5.84 16.11 -9.55
N LEU A 12 6.68 16.28 -8.51
CA LEU A 12 6.31 17.06 -7.32
C LEU A 12 6.14 18.55 -7.66
N VAL A 13 7.04 19.11 -8.47
CA VAL A 13 6.93 20.52 -8.93
C VAL A 13 5.64 20.71 -9.75
N PHE A 14 5.33 19.78 -10.65
CA PHE A 14 4.11 19.84 -11.46
C PHE A 14 2.84 19.73 -10.58
N ALA A 15 2.83 18.82 -9.61
CA ALA A 15 1.73 18.69 -8.67
C ALA A 15 1.58 19.96 -7.81
N GLY A 16 2.68 20.53 -7.32
CA GLY A 16 2.69 21.78 -6.58
C GLY A 16 2.16 22.96 -7.40
N ALA A 17 2.50 23.02 -8.69
CA ALA A 17 1.97 24.04 -9.60
C ALA A 17 0.45 23.93 -9.79
N ILE A 18 -0.07 22.71 -10.02
CA ILE A 18 -1.51 22.50 -10.14
C ILE A 18 -2.24 22.87 -8.84
N THR A 19 -1.71 22.43 -7.69
CA THR A 19 -2.27 22.78 -6.38
C THR A 19 -2.28 24.29 -6.16
N SER A 20 -1.19 24.98 -6.54
CA SER A 20 -1.12 26.44 -6.43
C SER A 20 -2.16 27.14 -7.30
N VAL A 21 -2.40 26.63 -8.52
CA VAL A 21 -3.44 27.15 -9.39
C VAL A 21 -4.83 26.93 -8.78
N LEU A 22 -5.11 25.74 -8.23
CA LEU A 22 -6.38 25.44 -7.58
C LEU A 22 -6.63 26.33 -6.36
N LEU A 23 -5.63 26.53 -5.50
CA LEU A 23 -5.71 27.42 -4.34
C LEU A 23 -5.98 28.87 -4.79
N PHE A 24 -5.28 29.33 -5.81
CA PHE A 24 -5.48 30.67 -6.37
C PHE A 24 -6.90 30.86 -6.92
N LEU A 25 -7.42 29.89 -7.65
CA LEU A 25 -8.79 29.92 -8.20
C LEU A 25 -9.86 29.90 -7.12
N THR A 26 -9.57 29.32 -5.96
CA THR A 26 -10.47 29.32 -4.79
C THR A 26 -10.29 30.55 -3.89
N GLY A 27 -9.48 31.52 -4.30
CA GLY A 27 -9.26 32.76 -3.56
C GLY A 27 -8.28 32.69 -2.40
N HIS A 28 -7.52 31.57 -2.31
CA HIS A 28 -6.56 31.35 -1.23
C HIS A 28 -5.11 31.48 -1.71
N SER A 29 -4.24 32.02 -0.84
CA SER A 29 -2.80 32.13 -1.12
C SER A 29 -2.12 30.76 -1.04
N PRO A 30 -1.49 30.25 -2.14
CA PRO A 30 -0.76 28.99 -2.11
C PRO A 30 0.39 28.98 -1.10
N VAL A 31 1.08 30.12 -0.95
CA VAL A 31 2.21 30.24 -0.04
C VAL A 31 1.74 30.10 1.41
N THR A 32 0.65 30.78 1.77
CA THR A 32 0.08 30.70 3.12
C THR A 32 -0.41 29.30 3.44
N ALA A 33 -1.07 28.64 2.49
CA ALA A 33 -1.57 27.27 2.67
C ALA A 33 -0.40 26.29 2.90
N ILE A 34 0.68 26.37 2.11
CA ILE A 34 1.87 25.53 2.27
C ILE A 34 2.57 25.81 3.62
N GLN A 35 2.69 27.05 4.02
CA GLN A 35 3.27 27.41 5.32
C GLN A 35 2.44 26.82 6.47
N GLN A 36 1.11 27.00 6.46
CA GLN A 36 0.21 26.44 7.47
C GLN A 36 0.31 24.92 7.54
N MET A 37 0.34 24.24 6.39
CA MET A 37 0.51 22.78 6.34
C MET A 37 1.86 22.36 6.92
N TRP A 38 2.92 23.10 6.63
CA TRP A 38 4.25 22.81 7.16
C TRP A 38 4.31 23.01 8.68
N ASP A 39 3.85 24.16 9.16
CA ASP A 39 3.89 24.54 10.58
C ASP A 39 3.04 23.56 11.42
N TYR A 40 1.86 23.18 10.92
CA TYR A 40 1.02 22.19 11.59
C TYR A 40 1.59 20.77 11.49
N GLY A 41 2.03 20.35 10.30
CA GLY A 41 2.56 19.00 10.07
C GLY A 41 3.86 18.69 10.83
N THR A 42 4.62 19.73 11.21
CA THR A 42 5.87 19.58 11.99
C THR A 42 5.67 19.66 13.51
N GLN A 43 4.45 19.87 13.98
CA GLN A 43 4.16 19.81 15.42
C GLN A 43 4.35 18.39 15.97
N PRO A 44 4.79 18.22 17.24
CA PRO A 44 5.03 16.91 17.83
C PRO A 44 3.85 15.95 17.74
N ASN A 45 2.64 16.42 18.01
CA ASN A 45 1.41 15.61 17.91
C ASN A 45 1.12 15.20 16.47
N SER A 46 1.32 16.11 15.50
CA SER A 46 1.13 15.83 14.09
C SER A 46 2.15 14.81 13.58
N ILE A 47 3.42 14.90 14.01
CA ILE A 47 4.46 13.91 13.65
C ILE A 47 4.07 12.52 14.16
N ALA A 48 3.56 12.42 15.39
CA ALA A 48 3.07 11.14 15.93
C ALA A 48 1.91 10.58 15.09
N SER A 49 0.94 11.42 14.74
CA SER A 49 -0.20 11.05 13.89
C SER A 49 0.24 10.65 12.49
N ILE A 50 1.20 11.37 11.88
CA ILE A 50 1.79 11.05 10.57
C ILE A 50 2.42 9.65 10.60
N LEU A 51 3.20 9.32 11.63
CA LEU A 51 3.83 8.01 11.76
C LEU A 51 2.80 6.89 11.96
N ASN A 52 1.73 7.15 12.73
CA ASN A 52 0.63 6.22 12.93
C ASN A 52 -0.13 5.96 11.62
N ASN A 53 -0.49 7.00 10.89
CA ASN A 53 -1.15 6.90 9.59
C ASN A 53 -0.25 6.22 8.56
N ALA A 54 1.04 6.60 8.50
CA ALA A 54 2.02 5.98 7.61
C ALA A 54 2.19 4.49 7.88
N THR A 55 2.09 4.03 9.14
CA THR A 55 2.09 2.62 9.51
C THR A 55 0.96 1.86 8.81
N THR A 56 -0.26 2.36 8.90
CA THR A 56 -1.46 1.78 8.28
C THR A 56 -1.37 1.84 6.75
N TYR A 57 -0.98 2.97 6.20
CA TYR A 57 -0.80 3.18 4.76
C TYR A 57 0.28 2.28 4.16
N TYR A 58 1.37 2.08 4.89
CA TYR A 58 2.44 1.17 4.48
C TYR A 58 1.94 -0.27 4.32
N ILE A 59 1.22 -0.79 5.33
CA ILE A 59 0.65 -2.14 5.29
C ILE A 59 -0.34 -2.26 4.12
N ALA A 60 -1.20 -1.26 3.91
CA ALA A 60 -2.15 -1.23 2.80
C ALA A 60 -1.45 -1.28 1.44
N ALA A 61 -0.40 -0.47 1.26
CA ALA A 61 0.37 -0.44 0.03
C ALA A 61 1.14 -1.74 -0.22
N VAL A 62 1.69 -2.38 0.83
CA VAL A 62 2.35 -3.69 0.69
C VAL A 62 1.35 -4.77 0.28
N ALA A 63 0.15 -4.80 0.86
CA ALA A 63 -0.91 -5.73 0.48
C ALA A 63 -1.21 -5.66 -1.03
N VAL A 64 -1.33 -4.45 -1.56
CA VAL A 64 -1.55 -4.19 -2.99
C VAL A 64 -0.32 -4.53 -3.82
N ALA A 65 0.88 -4.12 -3.38
CA ALA A 65 2.12 -4.32 -4.11
C ALA A 65 2.47 -5.80 -4.35
N ILE A 66 2.08 -6.70 -3.45
CA ILE A 66 2.22 -8.16 -3.63
C ILE A 66 1.54 -8.59 -4.93
N GLY A 67 0.28 -8.19 -5.14
CA GLY A 67 -0.46 -8.48 -6.37
C GLY A 67 0.15 -7.80 -7.60
N PHE A 68 0.49 -6.52 -7.50
CA PHE A 68 1.04 -5.73 -8.62
C PHE A 68 2.37 -6.28 -9.14
N ARG A 69 3.16 -6.93 -8.31
CA ARG A 69 4.39 -7.60 -8.77
C ARG A 69 4.14 -8.75 -9.73
N MET A 70 2.93 -9.28 -9.74
CA MET A 70 2.47 -10.32 -10.67
C MET A 70 1.54 -9.77 -11.78
N ASN A 71 1.36 -8.46 -11.90
CA ASN A 71 0.31 -7.83 -12.70
C ASN A 71 -1.11 -8.33 -12.35
N LEU A 72 -1.31 -8.68 -11.08
CA LEU A 72 -2.58 -9.11 -10.52
C LEU A 72 -3.15 -7.98 -9.65
N PHE A 73 -4.34 -7.50 -9.99
CA PHE A 73 -4.92 -6.31 -9.35
C PHE A 73 -5.92 -6.71 -8.26
N ASN A 74 -5.46 -6.77 -7.00
CA ASN A 74 -6.33 -6.93 -5.85
C ASN A 74 -6.92 -5.57 -5.43
N ILE A 75 -8.04 -5.16 -6.02
CA ILE A 75 -8.76 -3.93 -5.65
C ILE A 75 -9.69 -4.19 -4.44
N GLY A 76 -9.85 -5.45 -4.04
CA GLY A 76 -10.67 -5.90 -2.92
C GLY A 76 -10.08 -5.63 -1.53
N VAL A 77 -8.89 -5.05 -1.46
CA VAL A 77 -8.20 -4.78 -0.19
C VAL A 77 -9.08 -3.99 0.79
N ASP A 78 -9.94 -3.08 0.29
CA ASP A 78 -10.82 -2.28 1.15
C ASP A 78 -11.83 -3.15 1.91
N GLY A 79 -12.55 -4.03 1.24
CA GLY A 79 -13.47 -4.98 1.86
C GLY A 79 -12.75 -6.02 2.73
N GLN A 80 -11.57 -6.46 2.30
CA GLN A 80 -10.77 -7.46 3.01
C GLN A 80 -10.39 -6.97 4.41
N TYR A 81 -9.82 -5.77 4.53
CA TYR A 81 -9.35 -5.28 5.84
C TYR A 81 -10.52 -4.85 6.74
N ARG A 82 -11.58 -4.26 6.19
CA ARG A 82 -12.72 -3.83 7.00
C ARG A 82 -13.46 -5.01 7.60
N LEU A 83 -13.72 -6.05 6.78
CA LEU A 83 -14.32 -7.28 7.27
C LEU A 83 -13.40 -8.00 8.28
N ALA A 84 -12.09 -8.03 8.01
CA ALA A 84 -11.11 -8.60 8.92
C ALA A 84 -11.06 -7.85 10.24
N ALA A 85 -11.07 -6.52 10.24
CA ALA A 85 -11.08 -5.70 11.44
C ALA A 85 -12.35 -5.91 12.29
N LEU A 86 -13.52 -5.98 11.65
CA LEU A 86 -14.79 -6.28 12.35
C LEU A 86 -14.74 -7.64 13.05
N LEU A 87 -14.38 -8.69 12.32
CA LEU A 87 -14.37 -10.05 12.87
C LEU A 87 -13.27 -10.25 13.90
N ALA A 88 -12.10 -9.62 13.69
CA ALA A 88 -11.02 -9.60 14.69
C ALA A 88 -11.40 -8.86 15.96
N ALA A 89 -12.11 -7.72 15.86
CA ALA A 89 -12.63 -6.98 17.00
C ALA A 89 -13.66 -7.80 17.78
N ALA A 90 -14.60 -8.43 17.08
CA ALA A 90 -15.61 -9.29 17.67
C ALA A 90 -14.98 -10.49 18.40
N PHE A 91 -13.97 -11.12 17.78
CA PHE A 91 -13.20 -12.20 18.42
C PHE A 91 -12.47 -11.70 19.66
N ALA A 92 -11.69 -10.62 19.56
CA ALA A 92 -10.90 -10.10 20.66
C ALA A 92 -11.74 -9.62 21.84
N GLY A 93 -12.94 -9.10 21.59
CA GLY A 93 -13.90 -8.66 22.62
C GLY A 93 -14.68 -9.79 23.27
N SER A 94 -14.74 -10.98 22.66
CA SER A 94 -15.59 -12.10 23.13
C SER A 94 -14.82 -13.22 23.82
N VAL A 95 -13.54 -13.44 23.44
CA VAL A 95 -12.76 -14.59 23.91
C VAL A 95 -11.90 -14.19 25.10
N ALA A 96 -11.93 -14.98 26.18
CA ALA A 96 -11.07 -14.78 27.35
C ALA A 96 -9.72 -15.47 27.12
N LEU A 97 -8.74 -14.69 26.68
CA LEU A 97 -7.36 -15.15 26.47
C LEU A 97 -6.38 -14.26 27.26
N PRO A 98 -5.24 -14.80 27.71
CA PRO A 98 -4.20 -14.00 28.37
C PRO A 98 -3.56 -13.00 27.41
N THR A 99 -2.92 -11.98 27.99
CA THR A 99 -2.12 -10.98 27.25
C THR A 99 -1.06 -11.67 26.39
N GLY A 100 -0.78 -11.14 25.24
CA GLY A 100 0.12 -11.73 24.23
C GLY A 100 -0.61 -12.74 23.34
N VAL A 101 -1.22 -13.75 23.91
CA VAL A 101 -1.96 -14.77 23.14
C VAL A 101 -3.18 -14.14 22.43
N ARG A 102 -3.94 -13.28 23.15
CA ARG A 102 -5.10 -12.59 22.56
C ARG A 102 -4.69 -11.71 21.38
N GLN A 103 -3.64 -10.92 21.53
CA GLN A 103 -3.13 -10.04 20.48
C GLN A 103 -2.71 -10.83 19.23
N ILE A 104 -1.90 -11.89 19.42
CA ILE A 104 -1.46 -12.75 18.33
C ILE A 104 -2.65 -13.44 17.66
N ALA A 105 -3.56 -14.01 18.45
CA ALA A 105 -4.75 -14.67 17.91
C ALA A 105 -5.63 -13.69 17.12
N THR A 106 -5.81 -12.45 17.60
CA THR A 106 -6.56 -11.40 16.89
C THR A 106 -5.91 -11.06 15.56
N ILE A 107 -4.59 -10.91 15.52
CA ILE A 107 -3.82 -10.67 14.29
C ILE A 107 -3.97 -11.85 13.31
N VAL A 108 -3.88 -13.09 13.81
CA VAL A 108 -4.06 -14.30 12.99
C VAL A 108 -5.48 -14.38 12.42
N VAL A 109 -6.51 -14.10 13.24
CA VAL A 109 -7.91 -14.05 12.76
C VAL A 109 -8.05 -13.01 11.66
N ALA A 110 -7.49 -11.81 11.82
CA ALA A 110 -7.53 -10.78 10.80
C ALA A 110 -6.85 -11.23 9.48
N MET A 111 -5.69 -11.88 9.56
CA MET A 111 -4.99 -12.44 8.40
C MET A 111 -5.82 -13.52 7.70
N LEU A 112 -6.41 -14.43 8.46
CA LEU A 112 -7.23 -15.52 7.91
C LEU A 112 -8.49 -15.00 7.21
N VAL A 113 -9.19 -14.03 7.81
CA VAL A 113 -10.38 -13.42 7.21
C VAL A 113 -10.00 -12.68 5.93
N GLY A 114 -8.95 -11.87 5.94
CA GLY A 114 -8.48 -11.16 4.75
C GLY A 114 -8.05 -12.12 3.64
N ALA A 115 -7.30 -13.18 3.99
CA ALA A 115 -6.89 -14.23 3.05
C ALA A 115 -8.10 -14.96 2.46
N PHE A 116 -9.04 -15.38 3.30
CA PHE A 116 -10.26 -16.05 2.86
C PHE A 116 -11.04 -15.21 1.86
N TRP A 117 -11.25 -13.92 2.19
CA TRP A 117 -12.01 -13.01 1.33
C TRP A 117 -11.32 -12.76 -0.02
N ALA A 118 -10.00 -12.57 -0.02
CA ALA A 118 -9.21 -12.47 -1.25
C ALA A 118 -9.17 -13.80 -2.02
N GLY A 119 -9.17 -14.92 -1.31
CA GLY A 119 -9.19 -16.27 -1.86
C GLY A 119 -10.39 -16.52 -2.77
N ILE A 120 -11.57 -15.95 -2.46
CA ILE A 120 -12.76 -16.04 -3.31
C ILE A 120 -12.46 -15.48 -4.70
N VAL A 121 -11.83 -14.29 -4.78
CA VAL A 121 -11.41 -13.68 -6.06
C VAL A 121 -10.42 -14.58 -6.78
N GLY A 122 -9.41 -15.09 -6.06
CA GLY A 122 -8.41 -16.00 -6.61
C GLY A 122 -9.02 -17.26 -7.21
N VAL A 123 -9.96 -17.89 -6.50
CA VAL A 123 -10.67 -19.08 -6.98
C VAL A 123 -11.51 -18.78 -8.23
N LEU A 124 -12.29 -17.68 -8.23
CA LEU A 124 -13.08 -17.27 -9.39
C LEU A 124 -12.20 -17.05 -10.61
N LYS A 125 -11.02 -16.42 -10.43
CA LYS A 125 -10.08 -16.19 -11.52
C LYS A 125 -9.52 -17.51 -12.10
N VAL A 126 -9.07 -18.43 -11.26
CA VAL A 126 -8.40 -19.66 -11.73
C VAL A 126 -9.36 -20.73 -12.24
N THR A 127 -10.61 -20.74 -11.75
CA THR A 127 -11.61 -21.76 -12.13
C THR A 127 -12.56 -21.31 -13.23
N ARG A 128 -12.94 -20.03 -13.21
CA ARG A 128 -13.95 -19.45 -14.13
C ARG A 128 -13.39 -18.40 -15.07
N GLY A 129 -12.12 -18.01 -14.93
CA GLY A 129 -11.51 -16.96 -15.75
C GLY A 129 -12.07 -15.55 -15.51
N VAL A 130 -12.81 -15.33 -14.43
CA VAL A 130 -13.39 -14.01 -14.11
C VAL A 130 -12.28 -13.00 -13.84
N SER A 131 -12.47 -11.75 -14.28
CA SER A 131 -11.53 -10.67 -13.98
C SER A 131 -11.45 -10.45 -12.47
N GLU A 132 -10.20 -10.47 -11.94
CA GLU A 132 -9.94 -10.20 -10.53
C GLU A 132 -10.30 -8.76 -10.15
N VAL A 133 -10.19 -7.82 -11.09
CA VAL A 133 -10.57 -6.43 -10.88
C VAL A 133 -12.07 -6.32 -10.60
N ILE A 134 -12.89 -6.90 -11.47
CA ILE A 134 -14.35 -6.85 -11.34
C ILE A 134 -14.81 -7.59 -10.09
N SER A 135 -14.33 -8.84 -9.90
CA SER A 135 -14.76 -9.64 -8.75
C SER A 135 -14.30 -9.04 -7.42
N SER A 136 -13.11 -8.43 -7.35
CA SER A 136 -12.64 -7.81 -6.12
C SER A 136 -13.39 -6.52 -5.79
N ILE A 137 -13.74 -5.70 -6.79
CA ILE A 137 -14.59 -4.52 -6.58
C ILE A 137 -15.99 -4.94 -6.10
N MET A 138 -16.60 -5.94 -6.74
CA MET A 138 -17.92 -6.45 -6.31
C MET A 138 -17.88 -6.96 -4.87
N LEU A 139 -16.82 -7.66 -4.48
CA LEU A 139 -16.65 -8.16 -3.10
C LEU A 139 -16.44 -7.04 -2.08
N ASN A 140 -15.97 -5.85 -2.45
CA ASN A 140 -15.94 -4.70 -1.53
C ASN A 140 -17.38 -4.29 -1.14
N PHE A 141 -18.30 -4.22 -2.11
CA PHE A 141 -19.71 -3.91 -1.82
C PHE A 141 -20.38 -5.02 -1.00
N VAL A 142 -20.11 -6.29 -1.33
CA VAL A 142 -20.61 -7.42 -0.55
C VAL A 142 -20.08 -7.37 0.88
N ALA A 143 -18.77 -7.07 1.08
CA ALA A 143 -18.18 -6.92 2.41
C ALA A 143 -18.87 -5.79 3.20
N THR A 144 -19.15 -4.66 2.58
CA THR A 144 -19.89 -3.55 3.21
C THR A 144 -21.28 -3.98 3.67
N GLY A 145 -22.02 -4.74 2.83
CA GLY A 145 -23.31 -5.30 3.22
C GLY A 145 -23.23 -6.29 4.37
N ILE A 146 -22.21 -7.16 4.37
CA ILE A 146 -21.99 -8.12 5.48
C ILE A 146 -21.61 -7.38 6.75
N ILE A 147 -20.76 -6.34 6.69
CA ILE A 147 -20.38 -5.52 7.82
C ILE A 147 -21.62 -4.86 8.43
N ALA A 148 -22.49 -4.24 7.61
CA ALA A 148 -23.72 -3.62 8.07
C ALA A 148 -24.69 -4.63 8.72
N TYR A 149 -24.77 -5.83 8.16
CA TYR A 149 -25.59 -6.92 8.72
C TYR A 149 -25.06 -7.44 10.06
N LEU A 150 -23.74 -7.57 10.20
CA LEU A 150 -23.08 -8.07 11.40
C LEU A 150 -23.01 -7.02 12.51
N LEU A 151 -22.79 -5.75 12.15
CA LEU A 151 -22.71 -4.64 13.10
C LEU A 151 -24.13 -4.17 13.48
N ASN A 152 -24.90 -5.07 14.02
CA ASN A 152 -26.27 -4.86 14.47
C ASN A 152 -26.40 -5.37 15.92
N PRO A 153 -27.20 -4.72 16.81
CA PRO A 153 -27.37 -5.11 18.20
C PRO A 153 -27.84 -6.56 18.40
N ALA A 154 -28.59 -7.11 17.44
CA ALA A 154 -29.02 -8.50 17.47
C ALA A 154 -27.86 -9.50 17.18
N ARG A 155 -26.66 -9.03 16.83
CA ARG A 155 -25.51 -9.87 16.41
C ARG A 155 -24.22 -9.49 17.15
N LEU A 156 -23.38 -8.65 16.56
CA LEU A 156 -22.05 -8.33 17.08
C LEU A 156 -21.96 -6.94 17.70
N ALA A 157 -22.93 -6.06 17.41
CA ALA A 157 -22.87 -4.72 17.94
C ALA A 157 -23.41 -4.62 19.37
N VAL A 158 -22.85 -3.67 20.09
CA VAL A 158 -23.32 -3.21 21.39
C VAL A 158 -23.71 -1.74 21.24
N SER A 159 -24.91 -1.39 21.70
CA SER A 159 -25.33 0.01 21.78
C SER A 159 -24.86 0.59 23.10
N THR A 160 -24.16 1.70 23.04
CA THR A 160 -23.81 2.46 24.25
C THR A 160 -24.91 3.44 24.57
N GLN A 161 -25.41 3.47 25.80
CA GLN A 161 -26.42 4.45 26.21
C GLN A 161 -25.94 5.88 25.94
N GLY A 162 -26.78 6.66 25.25
CA GLY A 162 -26.48 8.05 24.90
C GLY A 162 -25.68 8.22 23.60
N SER A 163 -25.38 7.15 22.87
CA SER A 163 -24.70 7.21 21.56
C SER A 163 -25.47 6.42 20.52
N ASN A 164 -25.62 7.02 19.33
CA ASN A 164 -26.17 6.33 18.15
C ASN A 164 -25.10 5.49 17.40
N ASN A 165 -23.84 5.51 17.88
CA ASN A 165 -22.76 4.78 17.23
C ASN A 165 -22.79 3.30 17.65
N LEU A 166 -22.93 2.42 16.67
CA LEU A 166 -22.89 0.98 16.85
C LEU A 166 -21.44 0.51 16.85
N THR A 167 -21.03 -0.18 17.90
CA THR A 167 -19.66 -0.68 18.05
C THR A 167 -19.67 -2.16 18.41
N THR A 168 -18.59 -2.88 18.12
CA THR A 168 -18.37 -4.20 18.71
C THR A 168 -18.09 -4.07 20.21
N ARG A 169 -18.11 -5.19 20.93
CA ARG A 169 -17.61 -5.20 22.32
C ARG A 169 -16.20 -4.66 22.38
N THR A 170 -15.94 -3.82 23.37
CA THR A 170 -14.61 -3.23 23.59
C THR A 170 -13.59 -4.31 23.90
N ILE A 171 -12.45 -4.28 23.25
CA ILE A 171 -11.32 -5.17 23.49
C ILE A 171 -10.76 -4.88 24.89
N PRO A 172 -10.71 -5.89 25.76
CA PRO A 172 -10.20 -5.71 27.12
C PRO A 172 -8.70 -5.36 27.12
N PRO A 173 -8.16 -4.78 28.21
CA PRO A 173 -6.77 -4.34 28.30
C PRO A 173 -5.74 -5.41 27.89
N SER A 174 -6.03 -6.70 28.16
CA SER A 174 -5.16 -7.81 27.76
C SER A 174 -5.05 -8.02 26.23
N GLY A 175 -5.95 -7.43 25.45
CA GLY A 175 -5.91 -7.49 23.98
C GLY A 175 -5.35 -6.23 23.34
N ARG A 176 -5.13 -5.17 24.12
CA ARG A 176 -4.63 -3.90 23.59
C ARG A 176 -3.12 -3.92 23.45
N VAL A 177 -2.62 -3.13 22.50
CA VAL A 177 -1.18 -2.91 22.33
C VAL A 177 -0.88 -1.48 22.74
N GLY A 178 -0.09 -1.32 23.81
CA GLY A 178 0.26 0.00 24.31
C GLY A 178 1.02 0.84 23.31
N GLY A 179 0.74 2.13 23.29
CA GLY A 179 1.48 3.09 22.47
C GLY A 179 2.84 3.43 23.09
N LEU A 180 3.78 3.83 22.23
CA LEU A 180 5.14 4.23 22.58
C LEU A 180 5.24 5.77 22.63
N SER A 181 5.65 6.31 23.77
CA SER A 181 5.91 7.77 23.92
C SER A 181 7.33 8.09 23.49
N LEU A 182 7.58 8.08 22.16
CA LEU A 182 8.93 8.31 21.60
C LEU A 182 9.16 9.76 21.15
N ILE A 183 8.10 10.54 20.98
CA ILE A 183 8.20 11.92 20.51
C ILE A 183 8.09 12.85 21.72
N PRO A 184 9.15 13.61 22.04
CA PRO A 184 9.10 14.59 23.10
C PRO A 184 7.99 15.63 22.87
N SER A 185 7.33 16.05 23.94
CA SER A 185 6.24 17.04 23.89
C SER A 185 5.01 16.65 23.07
N SER A 186 4.82 15.36 22.78
CA SER A 186 3.64 14.83 22.12
C SER A 186 2.74 14.10 23.12
N ASP A 187 1.46 14.45 23.17
CA ASP A 187 0.44 13.72 23.90
C ASP A 187 -0.01 12.47 23.10
N THR A 188 0.13 12.51 21.79
CA THR A 188 -0.17 11.40 20.88
C THR A 188 0.93 10.35 20.94
N LYS A 189 0.57 9.12 21.28
CA LYS A 189 1.50 7.98 21.31
C LYS A 189 1.62 7.34 19.93
N LEU A 190 2.80 6.83 19.63
CA LEU A 190 2.99 5.98 18.45
C LEU A 190 2.35 4.62 18.70
N TYR A 191 1.68 4.06 17.69
CA TYR A 191 1.13 2.71 17.79
C TYR A 191 2.25 1.70 18.04
N GLY A 192 2.09 0.86 19.05
CA GLY A 192 3.04 -0.21 19.33
C GLY A 192 3.15 -1.20 18.15
N LEU A 193 2.13 -1.30 17.33
CA LEU A 193 2.11 -2.11 16.11
C LEU A 193 2.85 -1.48 14.91
N ILE A 194 3.60 -0.40 15.06
CA ILE A 194 4.57 0.05 14.05
C ILE A 194 5.58 -1.07 13.75
N LEU A 195 5.91 -1.90 14.75
CA LEU A 195 6.75 -3.08 14.55
C LEU A 195 6.12 -4.12 13.63
N LEU A 196 4.79 -4.21 13.61
CA LEU A 196 4.07 -5.07 12.65
C LEU A 196 4.30 -4.59 11.21
N ALA A 197 4.24 -3.27 10.98
CA ALA A 197 4.53 -2.72 9.65
C ALA A 197 5.98 -3.00 9.22
N VAL A 198 6.93 -2.89 10.14
CA VAL A 198 8.33 -3.27 9.87
C VAL A 198 8.42 -4.75 9.53
N ALA A 199 7.78 -5.64 10.30
CA ALA A 199 7.77 -7.08 10.03
C ALA A 199 7.14 -7.40 8.66
N VAL A 200 6.02 -6.75 8.31
CA VAL A 200 5.37 -6.87 6.99
C VAL A 200 6.31 -6.41 5.88
N GLY A 201 7.01 -5.29 6.06
CA GLY A 201 7.96 -4.75 5.07
C GLY A 201 9.17 -5.67 4.86
N VAL A 202 9.76 -6.16 5.95
CA VAL A 202 10.85 -7.13 5.91
C VAL A 202 10.38 -8.43 5.26
N GLY A 203 9.21 -8.95 5.65
CA GLY A 203 8.59 -10.13 5.06
C GLY A 203 8.35 -9.96 3.56
N PHE A 204 7.85 -8.81 3.14
CA PHE A 204 7.64 -8.47 1.72
C PHE A 204 8.98 -8.43 0.95
N TYR A 205 10.01 -7.79 1.52
CA TYR A 205 11.34 -7.77 0.91
C TYR A 205 11.90 -9.19 0.71
N PHE A 206 11.85 -10.02 1.76
CA PHE A 206 12.33 -11.41 1.66
C PHE A 206 11.48 -12.22 0.67
N LEU A 207 10.16 -12.14 0.76
CA LEU A 207 9.23 -12.86 -0.11
C LEU A 207 9.54 -12.58 -1.59
N ILE A 208 9.67 -11.30 -1.96
CA ILE A 208 9.86 -10.91 -3.36
C ILE A 208 11.30 -11.12 -3.82
N SER A 209 12.32 -10.86 -2.97
CA SER A 209 13.70 -10.76 -3.42
C SER A 209 14.52 -12.02 -3.17
N ARG A 210 14.13 -12.86 -2.19
CA ARG A 210 14.96 -13.96 -1.68
C ARG A 210 14.31 -15.34 -1.77
N THR A 211 13.06 -15.46 -2.26
CA THR A 211 12.38 -16.77 -2.35
C THR A 211 12.12 -17.20 -3.79
N ARG A 212 11.98 -18.52 -3.99
CA ARG A 212 11.51 -19.08 -5.27
C ARG A 212 10.13 -18.56 -5.63
N PHE A 213 9.24 -18.46 -4.64
CA PHE A 213 7.91 -17.88 -4.84
C PHE A 213 7.97 -16.48 -5.45
N GLY A 214 8.83 -15.60 -4.92
CA GLY A 214 9.00 -14.25 -5.45
C GLY A 214 9.58 -14.22 -6.86
N PHE A 215 10.45 -15.17 -7.20
CA PHE A 215 10.95 -15.34 -8.57
C PHE A 215 9.83 -15.74 -9.53
N ASP A 216 9.09 -16.81 -9.20
CA ASP A 216 7.98 -17.33 -10.01
C ASP A 216 6.87 -16.29 -10.17
N LEU A 217 6.57 -15.53 -9.11
CA LEU A 217 5.62 -14.43 -9.10
C LEU A 217 6.00 -13.35 -10.12
N ARG A 218 7.24 -12.88 -10.12
CA ARG A 218 7.73 -11.87 -11.07
C ARG A 218 7.79 -12.44 -12.50
N ALA A 219 8.24 -13.67 -12.67
CA ALA A 219 8.27 -14.35 -13.97
C ALA A 219 6.87 -14.45 -14.57
N THR A 220 5.88 -14.86 -13.76
CA THR A 220 4.46 -14.92 -14.17
C THR A 220 3.92 -13.55 -14.53
N GLY A 221 4.33 -12.50 -13.78
CA GLY A 221 3.93 -11.11 -14.06
C GLY A 221 4.50 -10.54 -15.36
N ILE A 222 5.69 -11.02 -15.79
CA ILE A 222 6.28 -10.60 -17.07
C ILE A 222 5.61 -11.33 -18.24
N SER A 223 5.47 -12.65 -18.15
CA SER A 223 4.81 -13.49 -19.16
C SER A 223 4.32 -14.79 -18.53
N SER A 224 3.00 -14.93 -18.41
CA SER A 224 2.37 -16.12 -17.86
C SER A 224 2.63 -17.37 -18.73
N THR A 225 2.70 -17.21 -20.04
CA THR A 225 2.99 -18.31 -21.00
C THR A 225 4.43 -18.77 -20.89
N ALA A 226 5.40 -17.86 -20.81
CA ALA A 226 6.81 -18.21 -20.63
C ALA A 226 7.05 -18.86 -19.25
N ALA A 227 6.43 -18.36 -18.19
CA ALA A 227 6.50 -18.95 -16.85
C ALA A 227 5.95 -20.38 -16.84
N GLN A 228 4.81 -20.62 -17.52
CA GLN A 228 4.22 -21.94 -17.65
C GLN A 228 5.14 -22.90 -18.43
N ALA A 229 5.75 -22.44 -19.52
CA ALA A 229 6.72 -23.23 -20.28
C ALA A 229 7.96 -23.60 -19.44
N SER A 230 8.30 -22.76 -18.45
CA SER A 230 9.39 -23.01 -17.49
C SER A 230 8.97 -23.87 -16.27
N GLY A 231 7.75 -24.43 -16.29
CA GLY A 231 7.25 -25.33 -15.23
C GLY A 231 6.53 -24.64 -14.06
N VAL A 232 6.30 -23.34 -14.13
CA VAL A 232 5.56 -22.59 -13.08
C VAL A 232 4.06 -22.87 -13.19
N ASN A 233 3.43 -23.28 -12.10
CA ASN A 233 1.98 -23.45 -12.05
C ASN A 233 1.30 -22.07 -11.84
N VAL A 234 0.92 -21.43 -12.94
CA VAL A 234 0.32 -20.08 -12.96
C VAL A 234 -0.96 -20.01 -12.11
N LYS A 235 -1.83 -21.03 -12.16
CA LYS A 235 -3.06 -21.06 -11.35
C LYS A 235 -2.76 -21.03 -9.85
N ARG A 236 -1.79 -21.85 -9.42
CA ARG A 236 -1.35 -21.86 -8.02
C ARG A 236 -0.72 -20.53 -7.63
N MET A 237 0.07 -19.91 -8.53
CA MET A 237 0.66 -18.58 -8.28
C MET A 237 -0.40 -17.50 -8.10
N VAL A 238 -1.43 -17.45 -8.94
CA VAL A 238 -2.55 -16.50 -8.80
C VAL A 238 -3.24 -16.69 -7.45
N LEU A 239 -3.62 -17.92 -7.09
CA LEU A 239 -4.31 -18.18 -5.84
C LEU A 239 -3.45 -17.82 -4.61
N SER A 240 -2.19 -18.27 -4.57
CA SER A 240 -1.28 -17.98 -3.46
C SER A 240 -1.02 -16.47 -3.32
N THR A 241 -0.86 -15.76 -4.44
CA THR A 241 -0.63 -14.31 -4.44
C THR A 241 -1.86 -13.58 -3.88
N MET A 242 -3.08 -13.98 -4.26
CA MET A 242 -4.31 -13.41 -3.70
C MET A 242 -4.44 -13.70 -2.21
N LEU A 243 -4.18 -14.94 -1.78
CA LEU A 243 -4.23 -15.31 -0.36
C LEU A 243 -3.23 -14.51 0.49
N ILE A 244 -1.98 -14.37 0.04
CA ILE A 244 -0.94 -13.60 0.76
C ILE A 244 -1.29 -12.12 0.78
N SER A 245 -1.71 -11.55 -0.36
CA SER A 245 -2.17 -10.16 -0.46
C SER A 245 -3.33 -9.90 0.52
N GLY A 246 -4.32 -10.79 0.54
CA GLY A 246 -5.46 -10.71 1.45
C GLY A 246 -5.08 -10.87 2.93
N ALA A 247 -4.15 -11.78 3.24
CA ALA A 247 -3.62 -11.92 4.60
C ALA A 247 -2.98 -10.62 5.11
N VAL A 248 -2.16 -9.99 4.27
CA VAL A 248 -1.55 -8.69 4.61
C VAL A 248 -2.62 -7.59 4.65
N ALA A 249 -3.63 -7.63 3.77
CA ALA A 249 -4.75 -6.70 3.81
C ALA A 249 -5.51 -6.77 5.15
N GLY A 250 -5.71 -7.96 5.70
CA GLY A 250 -6.31 -8.13 7.03
C GLY A 250 -5.59 -7.40 8.15
N LEU A 251 -4.29 -7.14 8.00
CA LEU A 251 -3.47 -6.44 9.01
C LEU A 251 -3.64 -4.92 9.00
N ILE A 252 -4.21 -4.33 7.94
CA ILE A 252 -4.28 -2.86 7.76
C ILE A 252 -4.97 -2.17 8.94
N GLY A 253 -6.06 -2.74 9.43
CA GLY A 253 -6.83 -2.16 10.54
C GLY A 253 -6.25 -2.44 11.92
N MET A 254 -5.26 -3.31 12.06
CA MET A 254 -4.79 -3.77 13.37
C MET A 254 -4.08 -2.70 14.20
N PRO A 255 -3.22 -1.82 13.63
CA PRO A 255 -2.60 -0.73 14.38
C PRO A 255 -3.63 0.18 15.05
N ASN A 256 -4.67 0.58 14.33
CA ASN A 256 -5.75 1.39 14.88
C ASN A 256 -6.61 0.60 15.88
N LEU A 257 -7.04 -0.61 15.51
CA LEU A 257 -7.94 -1.43 16.31
C LEU A 257 -7.35 -1.80 17.70
N LEU A 258 -6.10 -2.25 17.74
CA LEU A 258 -5.47 -2.71 18.97
C LEU A 258 -4.72 -1.59 19.71
N GLY A 259 -4.34 -0.52 18.99
CA GLY A 259 -3.54 0.59 19.55
C GLY A 259 -4.35 1.78 20.04
N ASP A 260 -5.53 2.03 19.47
CA ASP A 260 -6.28 3.26 19.71
C ASP A 260 -7.79 3.03 19.90
N ALA A 261 -8.50 2.59 18.87
CA ALA A 261 -9.97 2.47 18.89
C ALA A 261 -10.49 1.41 19.85
N HIS A 262 -9.78 0.31 20.02
CA HIS A 262 -10.11 -0.85 20.87
C HIS A 262 -11.50 -1.46 20.63
N GLN A 263 -12.14 -1.11 19.53
CA GLN A 263 -13.44 -1.62 19.07
C GLN A 263 -13.61 -1.28 17.60
N TYR A 264 -14.43 -2.01 16.89
CA TYR A 264 -14.84 -1.65 15.55
C TYR A 264 -16.14 -0.84 15.63
N SER A 265 -16.21 0.26 14.87
CA SER A 265 -17.37 1.16 14.80
C SER A 265 -17.75 1.45 13.35
N LEU A 266 -18.90 2.12 13.13
CA LEU A 266 -19.27 2.62 11.81
C LEU A 266 -18.27 3.63 11.26
N ASP A 267 -17.60 4.38 12.14
CA ASP A 267 -16.58 5.38 11.78
C ASP A 267 -15.19 4.77 11.56
N PHE A 268 -15.08 3.43 11.57
CA PHE A 268 -13.80 2.78 11.31
C PHE A 268 -13.28 3.19 9.93
N PRO A 269 -12.00 3.59 9.82
CA PRO A 269 -11.45 4.15 8.58
C PRO A 269 -11.80 3.31 7.36
N ALA A 270 -12.31 3.96 6.31
CA ALA A 270 -12.65 3.35 5.02
C ALA A 270 -11.76 3.93 3.91
N GLY A 271 -11.65 3.22 2.78
CA GLY A 271 -10.90 3.70 1.62
C GLY A 271 -9.39 3.41 1.66
N LEU A 272 -8.86 2.84 2.76
CA LEU A 272 -7.43 2.56 2.91
C LEU A 272 -6.90 1.59 1.84
N GLY A 273 -7.77 0.72 1.29
CA GLY A 273 -7.40 -0.14 0.18
C GLY A 273 -7.07 0.66 -1.08
N PHE A 274 -7.85 1.68 -1.40
CA PHE A 274 -7.61 2.57 -2.55
C PHE A 274 -6.39 3.47 -2.32
N THR A 275 -6.25 4.02 -1.12
CA THR A 275 -5.04 4.76 -0.70
C THR A 275 -3.80 3.89 -0.84
N GLY A 276 -3.88 2.62 -0.44
CA GLY A 276 -2.80 1.64 -0.62
C GLY A 276 -2.40 1.44 -2.08
N ILE A 277 -3.36 1.44 -3.02
CA ILE A 277 -3.07 1.39 -4.47
C ILE A 277 -2.24 2.61 -4.90
N ALA A 278 -2.68 3.80 -4.51
CA ALA A 278 -1.99 5.04 -4.85
C ALA A 278 -0.56 5.06 -4.32
N ILE A 279 -0.39 4.70 -3.04
CA ILE A 279 0.92 4.66 -2.37
C ILE A 279 1.82 3.56 -2.95
N ALA A 280 1.28 2.38 -3.29
CA ALA A 280 2.03 1.31 -3.93
C ALA A 280 2.59 1.74 -5.30
N LEU A 281 1.78 2.42 -6.11
CA LEU A 281 2.19 2.98 -7.40
C LEU A 281 3.24 4.08 -7.20
N LEU A 282 3.01 5.01 -6.29
CA LEU A 282 3.95 6.09 -5.95
C LEU A 282 5.30 5.53 -5.48
N GLY A 283 5.28 4.50 -4.60
CA GLY A 283 6.43 3.76 -4.10
C GLY A 283 6.98 2.72 -5.08
N ARG A 284 6.40 2.59 -6.30
CA ARG A 284 6.83 1.67 -7.38
C ARG A 284 6.85 0.20 -6.94
N ASN A 285 5.94 -0.17 -6.10
CA ASN A 285 5.85 -1.52 -5.52
C ASN A 285 7.17 -2.00 -4.88
N SER A 286 8.01 -1.06 -4.43
CA SER A 286 9.29 -1.35 -3.75
C SER A 286 9.11 -1.18 -2.24
N PRO A 287 9.61 -2.10 -1.40
CA PRO A 287 9.46 -1.99 0.05
C PRO A 287 9.93 -0.64 0.61
N ILE A 288 11.10 -0.16 0.15
CA ILE A 288 11.67 1.12 0.58
C ILE A 288 10.92 2.30 -0.04
N GLY A 289 10.56 2.20 -1.34
CA GLY A 289 9.80 3.26 -2.02
C GLY A 289 8.43 3.49 -1.37
N ILE A 290 7.78 2.43 -0.91
CA ILE A 290 6.48 2.51 -0.21
C ILE A 290 6.62 3.23 1.14
N ILE A 291 7.76 3.11 1.86
CA ILE A 291 7.98 3.85 3.11
C ILE A 291 7.90 5.37 2.86
N PHE A 292 8.67 5.87 1.89
CA PHE A 292 8.67 7.29 1.55
C PHE A 292 7.31 7.76 1.01
N ALA A 293 6.67 6.95 0.19
CA ALA A 293 5.34 7.24 -0.34
C ALA A 293 4.27 7.30 0.76
N ALA A 294 4.29 6.37 1.71
CA ALA A 294 3.37 6.34 2.84
C ALA A 294 3.59 7.53 3.81
N LEU A 295 4.85 7.90 4.06
CA LEU A 295 5.17 9.07 4.87
C LEU A 295 4.71 10.37 4.20
N LEU A 296 4.98 10.52 2.91
CA LEU A 296 4.52 11.69 2.13
C LEU A 296 3.00 11.79 2.16
N TRP A 297 2.31 10.67 1.92
CA TRP A 297 0.85 10.64 1.92
C TRP A 297 0.28 11.00 3.30
N ALA A 298 0.82 10.39 4.35
CA ALA A 298 0.41 10.66 5.72
C ALA A 298 0.69 12.12 6.14
N PHE A 299 1.81 12.70 5.68
CA PHE A 299 2.09 14.12 5.90
C PHE A 299 1.05 15.01 5.23
N LEU A 300 0.74 14.77 3.96
CA LEU A 300 -0.26 15.55 3.22
C LEU A 300 -1.65 15.42 3.88
N ASP A 301 -2.02 14.22 4.28
CA ASP A 301 -3.31 13.92 4.89
C ASP A 301 -3.45 14.61 6.27
N GLN A 302 -2.43 14.45 7.13
CA GLN A 302 -2.43 15.06 8.47
C GLN A 302 -2.35 16.59 8.40
N SER A 303 -1.48 17.13 7.53
CA SER A 303 -1.32 18.58 7.41
C SER A 303 -2.50 19.27 6.74
N SER A 304 -3.34 18.54 5.99
CA SER A 304 -4.57 19.09 5.40
C SER A 304 -5.60 19.51 6.44
N LEU A 305 -5.55 18.95 7.64
CA LEU A 305 -6.53 19.27 8.70
C LEU A 305 -6.48 20.75 9.10
N ILE A 306 -5.33 21.41 9.03
CA ILE A 306 -5.22 22.84 9.34
C ILE A 306 -5.91 23.71 8.27
N LEU A 307 -5.97 23.24 7.03
CA LEU A 307 -6.63 23.96 5.94
C LEU A 307 -8.13 24.02 6.16
N ASP A 308 -8.73 22.89 6.57
CA ASP A 308 -10.17 22.81 6.88
C ASP A 308 -10.57 23.77 8.02
N ILE A 309 -9.69 23.96 9.01
CA ILE A 309 -9.87 24.92 10.10
C ILE A 309 -9.80 26.38 9.60
N ASN A 310 -9.08 26.63 8.52
CA ASN A 310 -8.90 27.96 7.91
C ASN A 310 -9.77 28.16 6.67
N ASP A 311 -10.94 27.52 6.60
CA ASP A 311 -11.93 27.61 5.51
C ASP A 311 -11.38 27.23 4.11
N ILE A 312 -10.27 26.51 4.04
CA ILE A 312 -9.73 25.94 2.80
C ILE A 312 -10.15 24.48 2.70
N PRO A 313 -10.98 24.10 1.71
CA PRO A 313 -11.46 22.73 1.59
C PRO A 313 -10.31 21.74 1.52
N LYS A 314 -10.27 20.75 2.44
CA LYS A 314 -9.26 19.67 2.47
C LYS A 314 -9.25 18.82 1.21
N GLU A 315 -10.34 18.83 0.45
CA GLU A 315 -10.47 18.15 -0.84
C GLU A 315 -9.40 18.61 -1.84
N ILE A 316 -8.90 19.85 -1.71
CA ILE A 316 -7.78 20.36 -2.53
C ILE A 316 -6.53 19.48 -2.32
N VAL A 317 -6.28 19.03 -1.08
CA VAL A 317 -5.15 18.14 -0.81
C VAL A 317 -5.40 16.75 -1.39
N GLN A 318 -6.63 16.24 -1.36
CA GLN A 318 -6.96 14.97 -2.01
C GLN A 318 -6.74 15.04 -3.54
N ILE A 319 -7.12 16.15 -4.17
CA ILE A 319 -6.81 16.40 -5.59
C ILE A 319 -5.30 16.42 -5.79
N THR A 320 -4.56 17.13 -4.92
CA THR A 320 -3.10 17.19 -4.95
C THR A 320 -2.47 15.79 -4.86
N GLN A 321 -2.94 14.96 -3.93
CA GLN A 321 -2.48 13.57 -3.80
C GLN A 321 -2.69 12.78 -5.10
N GLY A 322 -3.88 12.90 -5.73
CA GLY A 322 -4.17 12.28 -7.02
C GLY A 322 -3.23 12.77 -8.14
N VAL A 323 -2.99 14.08 -8.19
CA VAL A 323 -2.07 14.69 -9.17
C VAL A 323 -0.63 14.24 -8.94
N VAL A 324 -0.16 14.15 -7.68
CA VAL A 324 1.17 13.63 -7.34
C VAL A 324 1.35 12.21 -7.88
N VAL A 325 0.41 11.31 -7.60
CA VAL A 325 0.46 9.92 -8.07
C VAL A 325 0.52 9.85 -9.60
N LEU A 326 -0.40 10.55 -10.26
CA LEU A 326 -0.46 10.56 -11.73
C LEU A 326 0.83 11.12 -12.33
N SER A 327 1.33 12.22 -11.79
CA SER A 327 2.55 12.87 -12.26
C SER A 327 3.77 11.97 -12.12
N VAL A 328 3.92 11.28 -10.98
CA VAL A 328 5.04 10.34 -10.75
C VAL A 328 4.96 9.15 -11.71
N VAL A 329 3.77 8.57 -11.91
CA VAL A 329 3.56 7.44 -12.82
C VAL A 329 3.90 7.84 -14.26
N VAL A 330 3.41 9.00 -14.73
CA VAL A 330 3.67 9.52 -16.07
C VAL A 330 5.15 9.86 -16.24
N ALA A 331 5.74 10.59 -15.31
CA ALA A 331 7.15 10.98 -15.37
C ALA A 331 8.07 9.75 -15.45
N TYR A 332 7.77 8.72 -14.68
CA TYR A 332 8.51 7.46 -14.72
C TYR A 332 8.42 6.77 -16.08
N GLU A 333 7.21 6.66 -16.67
CA GLU A 333 7.02 6.03 -17.97
C GLU A 333 7.75 6.81 -19.08
N VAL A 334 7.71 8.13 -19.03
CA VAL A 334 8.44 8.99 -19.96
C VAL A 334 9.96 8.74 -19.87
N VAL A 335 10.52 8.73 -18.66
CA VAL A 335 11.95 8.46 -18.44
C VAL A 335 12.32 7.06 -18.94
N ARG A 336 11.49 6.06 -18.67
CA ARG A 336 11.69 4.69 -19.15
C ARG A 336 11.73 4.63 -20.68
N ARG A 337 10.77 5.27 -21.36
CA ARG A 337 10.71 5.32 -22.85
C ARG A 337 11.91 6.04 -23.45
N VAL A 338 12.33 7.15 -22.84
CA VAL A 338 13.52 7.88 -23.30
C VAL A 338 14.78 7.03 -23.14
N ALA A 339 14.92 6.31 -22.01
CA ALA A 339 16.05 5.42 -21.79
C ALA A 339 16.10 4.26 -22.82
N LEU A 340 14.96 3.63 -23.08
CA LEU A 340 14.85 2.58 -24.10
C LEU A 340 15.21 3.09 -25.49
N ARG A 341 14.70 4.26 -25.90
CA ARG A 341 15.03 4.88 -27.20
C ARG A 341 16.53 5.19 -27.32
N ARG A 342 17.16 5.65 -26.23
CA ARG A 342 18.62 5.88 -26.20
C ARG A 342 19.39 4.58 -26.39
N GLN A 343 19.01 3.51 -25.69
CA GLN A 343 19.64 2.19 -25.86
C GLN A 343 19.49 1.67 -27.29
N GLN A 344 18.30 1.73 -27.87
CA GLN A 344 18.06 1.32 -29.27
C GLN A 344 18.95 2.10 -30.24
N ARG A 345 19.09 3.42 -30.06
CA ARG A 345 19.99 4.24 -30.90
C ARG A 345 21.46 3.87 -30.76
N LEU A 346 21.91 3.53 -29.53
CA LEU A 346 23.29 3.10 -29.30
C LEU A 346 23.57 1.76 -29.96
N VAL A 347 22.67 0.79 -29.82
CA VAL A 347 22.77 -0.52 -30.49
C VAL A 347 22.75 -0.37 -31.99
N GLY A 348 21.82 0.44 -32.54
CA GLY A 348 21.78 0.72 -33.99
C GLY A 348 23.08 1.36 -34.52
N ARG A 349 23.70 2.27 -33.75
CA ARG A 349 25.01 2.84 -34.12
C ARG A 349 26.14 1.83 -34.02
N ALA A 350 26.12 0.96 -33.02
CA ALA A 350 27.13 -0.09 -32.89
C ALA A 350 27.05 -1.14 -34.01
N LEU A 351 25.84 -1.47 -34.49
CA LEU A 351 25.62 -2.37 -35.61
C LEU A 351 25.94 -1.71 -36.99
N ALA A 352 25.83 -0.39 -37.08
CA ALA A 352 26.16 0.36 -38.31
C ALA A 352 27.66 0.74 -38.38
N ALA A 353 28.42 0.53 -37.29
CA ALA A 353 29.87 0.74 -37.34
C ALA A 353 30.55 -0.35 -38.19
N PRO A 354 31.52 0.01 -39.06
CA PRO A 354 32.26 -0.98 -39.84
C PRO A 354 32.95 -1.96 -38.86
N PRO A 355 33.07 -3.24 -39.24
CA PRO A 355 33.76 -4.21 -38.40
C PRO A 355 35.20 -3.73 -38.12
N PRO A 356 35.74 -3.98 -36.93
CA PRO A 356 37.12 -3.62 -36.63
C PRO A 356 38.03 -4.24 -37.68
N PRO A 357 39.10 -3.53 -38.11
CA PRO A 357 40.05 -4.09 -39.11
C PRO A 357 40.50 -5.44 -38.57
N SER A 358 40.37 -6.47 -39.43
CA SER A 358 40.85 -7.83 -39.11
C SER A 358 42.29 -7.69 -38.66
N SER A 359 42.58 -8.06 -37.41
CA SER A 359 43.95 -8.21 -36.94
C SER A 359 44.60 -9.21 -37.87
N GLU A 360 45.56 -8.75 -38.69
CA GLU A 360 46.39 -9.64 -39.50
C GLU A 360 46.92 -10.75 -38.54
N VAL A 361 46.50 -11.97 -38.83
CA VAL A 361 47.07 -13.14 -38.18
C VAL A 361 48.53 -13.15 -38.62
N PRO A 362 49.52 -13.00 -37.72
CA PRO A 362 50.92 -13.07 -38.12
C PRO A 362 51.15 -14.41 -38.82
N ALA A 363 51.66 -14.29 -40.07
CA ALA A 363 52.04 -15.46 -40.87
C ALA A 363 52.98 -16.35 -40.04
N LYS A 364 52.59 -17.60 -39.84
CA LYS A 364 53.49 -18.59 -39.25
C LYS A 364 54.75 -18.65 -40.09
N GLU A 365 55.88 -18.15 -39.58
CA GLU A 365 57.20 -18.44 -40.11
C GLU A 365 57.35 -19.93 -40.24
N GLY A 366 57.71 -20.38 -41.46
CA GLY A 366 57.90 -21.77 -41.80
C GLY A 366 59.04 -22.37 -40.96
N ILE A 367 58.84 -23.55 -40.44
CA ILE A 367 59.84 -24.41 -39.82
C ILE A 367 60.76 -24.86 -40.99
N PRO A 368 62.07 -24.57 -40.96
CA PRO A 368 63.02 -25.17 -41.93
C PRO A 368 63.17 -26.65 -41.64
N ALA A 369 63.34 -27.43 -42.74
CA ALA A 369 63.47 -28.91 -42.78
C ALA A 369 64.71 -29.45 -42.08
#